data_667e51b726f0a2a52cd9d39856ce36cb
#
_entry.id   667e51b726f0a2a52cd9d39856ce36cb
#
_cell.length_a   1.000
_cell.length_b   1.000
_cell.length_c   1.000
_cell.angle_alpha   90.00
_cell.angle_beta   90.00
_cell.angle_gamma   90.00
#
_symmetry.space_group_name_H-M   'P 1'
#
loop_
_entity.id
_entity.type
_entity.pdbx_description
1 polymer ?
#
loop_
_entity_poly.entity_id
_entity_poly.type
_entity_poly.pdbx_seq_one_letter_code
_entity_poly.pdbx_strand_id
1 'polypeptide(L)'
;MSWARIMVPLAGTPNDQGVLTSAATLATAFKAELACVHAPADMADLMPWMGEGFMGGVQVTALESLKEAAQEGAKAVGKLAADLGYGRTRVITLESPVWAGLAMEGRLSDVIVFDDASARGKGPLAEAFQQLVADEQRPTLVARPGFRTDGVALVAWDGGKEASRAVRTALPLLEKASAVIVAGAPAASSRAFELGRLVDFLAARGVTARARTLEGSSDAASLLLGAAKDVNANLLVAGAFGHPRLQEFIFGGTTRTLLGSEGPSLFLSH
;
A
#
# COMPACT_ATOMS: atom_id res chain seq x y z
N MET A 1 -4.93 17.48 9.37
CA MET A 1 -5.94 16.75 8.56
C MET A 1 -5.98 15.32 9.08
N SER A 2 -7.15 14.66 9.11
CA SER A 2 -7.25 13.28 9.59
C SER A 2 -7.85 12.43 8.48
N TRP A 3 -7.43 11.17 8.35
CA TRP A 3 -8.06 10.23 7.43
C TRP A 3 -9.46 9.86 7.92
N ALA A 4 -10.42 9.82 7.00
CA ALA A 4 -11.81 9.50 7.29
C ALA A 4 -12.19 8.09 6.84
N ARG A 5 -11.53 7.57 5.81
CA ARG A 5 -11.82 6.26 5.22
C ARG A 5 -10.55 5.52 4.82
N ILE A 6 -10.42 4.29 5.28
CA ILE A 6 -9.29 3.39 5.01
C ILE A 6 -9.85 2.16 4.32
N MET A 7 -9.31 1.83 3.15
CA MET A 7 -9.70 0.65 2.38
C MET A 7 -8.71 -0.48 2.61
N VAL A 8 -9.21 -1.69 2.72
CA VAL A 8 -8.41 -2.91 2.69
C VAL A 8 -9.04 -3.90 1.70
N PRO A 9 -8.40 -4.15 0.55
CA PRO A 9 -8.79 -5.22 -0.36
C PRO A 9 -8.51 -6.58 0.28
N LEU A 10 -9.46 -7.51 0.17
CA LEU A 10 -9.40 -8.83 0.76
C LEU A 10 -9.82 -9.88 -0.28
N ALA A 11 -9.10 -10.99 -0.33
CA ALA A 11 -9.35 -12.08 -1.29
C ALA A 11 -10.32 -13.13 -0.75
N GLY A 12 -10.72 -13.06 0.53
CA GLY A 12 -11.52 -14.09 1.18
C GLY A 12 -10.71 -15.31 1.63
N THR A 13 -9.41 -15.13 1.86
CA THR A 13 -8.48 -16.19 2.26
C THR A 13 -8.03 -16.04 3.71
N PRO A 14 -7.52 -17.12 4.34
CA PRO A 14 -6.97 -17.04 5.70
C PRO A 14 -5.81 -16.03 5.84
N ASN A 15 -5.13 -15.70 4.76
CA ASN A 15 -4.01 -14.75 4.75
C ASN A 15 -4.47 -13.30 4.99
N ASP A 16 -5.75 -13.00 4.81
CA ASP A 16 -6.33 -11.67 4.98
C ASP A 16 -6.29 -11.17 6.44
N GLN A 17 -6.18 -12.07 7.42
CA GLN A 17 -6.20 -11.73 8.84
C GLN A 17 -5.12 -10.72 9.23
N GLY A 18 -3.89 -10.88 8.72
CA GLY A 18 -2.75 -10.01 9.07
C GLY A 18 -2.92 -8.58 8.56
N VAL A 19 -3.29 -8.43 7.28
CA VAL A 19 -3.51 -7.12 6.68
C VAL A 19 -4.73 -6.43 7.28
N LEU A 20 -5.79 -7.17 7.55
CA LEU A 20 -7.00 -6.65 8.16
C LEU A 20 -6.73 -6.13 9.58
N THR A 21 -5.93 -6.84 10.39
CA THR A 21 -5.50 -6.38 11.72
C THR A 21 -4.71 -5.07 11.62
N SER A 22 -3.80 -4.96 10.66
CA SER A 22 -3.02 -3.74 10.44
C SER A 22 -3.91 -2.57 9.99
N ALA A 23 -4.87 -2.83 9.09
CA ALA A 23 -5.84 -1.83 8.64
C ALA A 23 -6.76 -1.37 9.79
N ALA A 24 -7.19 -2.28 10.67
CA ALA A 24 -7.98 -1.96 11.85
C ALA A 24 -7.19 -1.11 12.87
N THR A 25 -5.90 -1.41 13.06
CA THR A 25 -4.99 -0.58 13.88
C THR A 25 -4.94 0.85 13.34
N LEU A 26 -4.80 0.99 12.03
CA LEU A 26 -4.79 2.28 11.37
C LEU A 26 -6.14 2.99 11.52
N ALA A 27 -7.26 2.31 11.22
CA ALA A 27 -8.60 2.87 11.31
C ALA A 27 -8.95 3.33 12.73
N THR A 28 -8.55 2.55 13.74
CA THR A 28 -8.73 2.91 15.16
C THR A 28 -7.97 4.17 15.51
N ALA A 29 -6.70 4.30 15.08
CA ALA A 29 -5.86 5.47 15.37
C ALA A 29 -6.44 6.77 14.80
N PHE A 30 -7.17 6.70 13.68
CA PHE A 30 -7.79 7.85 13.03
C PHE A 30 -9.30 7.98 13.28
N LYS A 31 -9.93 7.01 13.95
CA LYS A 31 -11.39 6.88 14.06
C LYS A 31 -12.07 6.89 12.69
N ALA A 32 -11.39 6.31 11.69
CA ALA A 32 -11.83 6.28 10.30
C ALA A 32 -12.82 5.13 10.03
N GLU A 33 -13.61 5.21 8.96
CA GLU A 33 -14.32 4.05 8.42
C GLU A 33 -13.28 3.05 7.89
N LEU A 34 -13.44 1.77 8.24
CA LEU A 34 -12.66 0.66 7.68
C LEU A 34 -13.49 -0.03 6.60
N ALA A 35 -13.19 0.22 5.34
CA ALA A 35 -13.82 -0.42 4.20
C ALA A 35 -13.10 -1.74 3.87
N CYS A 36 -13.68 -2.85 4.29
CA CYS A 36 -13.23 -4.21 3.94
C CYS A 36 -13.82 -4.58 2.59
N VAL A 37 -13.02 -4.52 1.54
CA VAL A 37 -13.48 -4.72 0.16
C VAL A 37 -13.09 -6.12 -0.30
N HIS A 38 -14.07 -7.02 -0.35
CA HIS A 38 -13.87 -8.35 -0.92
C HIS A 38 -13.77 -8.25 -2.44
N ALA A 39 -12.62 -8.63 -2.97
CA ALA A 39 -12.31 -8.67 -4.39
C ALA A 39 -12.15 -10.15 -4.81
N PRO A 40 -13.23 -10.81 -5.28
CA PRO A 40 -13.14 -12.17 -5.80
C PRO A 40 -12.33 -12.19 -7.11
N ALA A 41 -11.92 -13.38 -7.54
CA ALA A 41 -11.36 -13.56 -8.88
C ALA A 41 -12.35 -13.05 -9.94
N ASP A 42 -11.87 -12.21 -10.86
CA ASP A 42 -12.73 -11.66 -11.91
C ASP A 42 -12.95 -12.67 -13.02
N MET A 43 -14.20 -12.89 -13.35
CA MET A 43 -14.56 -13.76 -14.49
C MET A 43 -14.13 -13.14 -15.83
N ALA A 44 -14.01 -11.82 -15.90
CA ALA A 44 -13.51 -11.12 -17.08
C ALA A 44 -12.08 -11.52 -17.43
N ASP A 45 -11.25 -11.87 -16.44
CA ASP A 45 -9.85 -12.30 -16.65
C ASP A 45 -9.75 -13.68 -17.30
N LEU A 46 -10.80 -14.47 -17.24
CA LEU A 46 -10.88 -15.79 -17.89
C LEU A 46 -11.38 -15.73 -19.35
N MET A 47 -12.06 -14.65 -19.74
CA MET A 47 -12.65 -14.51 -21.08
C MET A 47 -11.64 -14.64 -22.22
N PRO A 48 -10.40 -14.10 -22.14
CA PRO A 48 -9.40 -14.26 -23.21
C PRO A 48 -8.97 -15.71 -23.46
N TRP A 49 -9.08 -16.57 -22.46
CA TRP A 49 -8.70 -17.98 -22.54
C TRP A 49 -9.84 -18.88 -23.07
N MET A 50 -11.04 -18.30 -23.19
CA MET A 50 -12.25 -18.99 -23.66
C MET A 50 -12.45 -18.75 -25.16
N GLY A 51 -11.47 -19.17 -26.02
CA GLY A 51 -11.55 -19.04 -27.46
C GLY A 51 -12.81 -19.72 -28.03
N GLU A 52 -13.27 -19.25 -29.22
CA GLU A 52 -14.54 -19.61 -29.89
C GLU A 52 -14.82 -21.13 -30.12
N GLY A 53 -13.86 -22.00 -29.78
CA GLY A 53 -13.96 -23.43 -29.98
C GLY A 53 -14.29 -24.28 -28.76
N PHE A 54 -14.44 -23.71 -27.58
CA PHE A 54 -14.57 -24.44 -26.30
C PHE A 54 -15.96 -24.27 -25.68
N MET A 55 -17.00 -24.60 -26.41
CA MET A 55 -18.37 -24.56 -25.91
C MET A 55 -18.78 -25.94 -25.35
N GLY A 56 -18.73 -26.12 -24.03
CA GLY A 56 -19.13 -27.38 -23.40
C GLY A 56 -19.16 -27.30 -21.87
N GLY A 57 -19.68 -28.32 -21.21
CA GLY A 57 -19.96 -28.39 -19.77
C GLY A 57 -18.82 -27.99 -18.82
N VAL A 58 -17.55 -28.04 -19.25
CA VAL A 58 -16.39 -27.62 -18.46
C VAL A 58 -16.44 -26.13 -18.11
N GLN A 59 -16.96 -25.29 -19.00
CA GLN A 59 -17.07 -23.83 -18.76
C GLN A 59 -18.16 -23.52 -17.73
N VAL A 60 -19.29 -24.21 -17.79
CA VAL A 60 -20.38 -24.01 -16.83
C VAL A 60 -19.90 -24.42 -15.43
N THR A 61 -19.21 -25.55 -15.30
CA THR A 61 -18.69 -26.02 -14.02
C THR A 61 -17.61 -25.07 -13.46
N ALA A 62 -16.71 -24.56 -14.29
CA ALA A 62 -15.71 -23.58 -13.87
C ALA A 62 -16.35 -22.27 -13.37
N LEU A 63 -17.37 -21.79 -14.09
CA LEU A 63 -18.13 -20.62 -13.73
C LEU A 63 -18.89 -20.78 -12.39
N GLU A 64 -19.51 -21.93 -12.20
CA GLU A 64 -20.20 -22.27 -10.95
C GLU A 64 -19.21 -22.33 -9.79
N SER A 65 -18.05 -23.02 -9.97
CA SER A 65 -17.00 -23.08 -8.94
C SER A 65 -16.45 -21.70 -8.55
N LEU A 66 -16.31 -20.77 -9.51
CA LEU A 66 -15.88 -19.40 -9.22
C LEU A 66 -16.93 -18.62 -8.44
N LYS A 67 -18.21 -18.78 -8.78
CA LYS A 67 -19.32 -18.15 -8.03
C LYS A 67 -19.38 -18.68 -6.61
N GLU A 68 -19.24 -19.98 -6.43
CA GLU A 68 -19.19 -20.59 -5.09
C GLU A 68 -18.00 -20.07 -4.29
N ALA A 69 -16.79 -20.05 -4.88
CA ALA A 69 -15.59 -19.50 -4.23
C ALA A 69 -15.76 -18.02 -3.87
N ALA A 70 -16.37 -17.20 -4.73
CA ALA A 70 -16.64 -15.80 -4.43
C ALA A 70 -17.64 -15.65 -3.27
N GLN A 71 -18.67 -16.49 -3.18
CA GLN A 71 -19.64 -16.47 -2.08
C GLN A 71 -19.00 -16.90 -0.76
N GLU A 72 -18.18 -17.94 -0.79
CA GLU A 72 -17.42 -18.39 0.40
C GLU A 72 -16.42 -17.34 0.87
N GLY A 73 -15.69 -16.72 -0.06
CA GLY A 73 -14.79 -15.61 0.22
C GLY A 73 -15.51 -14.42 0.86
N ALA A 74 -16.68 -14.04 0.35
CA ALA A 74 -17.50 -12.97 0.92
C ALA A 74 -17.93 -13.29 2.37
N LYS A 75 -18.34 -14.54 2.64
CA LYS A 75 -18.69 -14.99 4.00
C LYS A 75 -17.44 -14.95 4.92
N ALA A 76 -16.28 -15.39 4.43
CA ALA A 76 -15.04 -15.35 5.17
C ALA A 76 -14.63 -13.91 5.54
N VAL A 77 -14.69 -12.99 4.59
CA VAL A 77 -14.43 -11.55 4.84
C VAL A 77 -15.43 -10.98 5.84
N GLY A 78 -16.72 -11.29 5.69
CA GLY A 78 -17.76 -10.85 6.63
C GLY A 78 -17.46 -11.32 8.07
N LYS A 79 -17.06 -12.58 8.24
CA LYS A 79 -16.67 -13.13 9.54
C LYS A 79 -15.43 -12.45 10.10
N LEU A 80 -14.35 -12.34 9.32
CA LEU A 80 -13.13 -11.66 9.74
C LEU A 80 -13.38 -10.21 10.17
N ALA A 81 -14.22 -9.49 9.42
CA ALA A 81 -14.59 -8.12 9.73
C ALA A 81 -15.40 -8.02 11.04
N ALA A 82 -16.30 -8.96 11.30
CA ALA A 82 -17.06 -9.03 12.54
C ALA A 82 -16.18 -9.36 13.74
N ASP A 83 -15.25 -10.31 13.59
CA ASP A 83 -14.32 -10.75 14.63
C ASP A 83 -13.34 -9.63 15.08
N LEU A 84 -13.12 -8.60 14.24
CA LEU A 84 -12.35 -7.41 14.64
C LEU A 84 -12.98 -6.61 15.76
N GLY A 85 -14.30 -6.62 15.90
CA GLY A 85 -15.03 -5.81 16.88
C GLY A 85 -14.91 -4.29 16.68
N TYR A 86 -14.45 -3.82 15.51
CA TYR A 86 -14.35 -2.40 15.22
C TYR A 86 -15.67 -1.85 14.67
N GLY A 87 -16.36 -1.01 15.46
CA GLY A 87 -17.74 -0.56 15.18
C GLY A 87 -17.92 0.32 13.93
N ARG A 88 -16.84 0.73 13.24
CA ARG A 88 -16.90 1.53 11.99
C ARG A 88 -16.41 0.73 10.78
N THR A 89 -16.57 -0.58 10.83
CA THR A 89 -16.24 -1.47 9.72
C THR A 89 -17.42 -1.57 8.75
N ARG A 90 -17.11 -1.44 7.45
CA ARG A 90 -18.04 -1.65 6.35
C ARG A 90 -17.51 -2.75 5.44
N VAL A 91 -18.28 -3.79 5.21
CA VAL A 91 -17.95 -4.86 4.26
C VAL A 91 -18.60 -4.56 2.91
N ILE A 92 -17.83 -4.65 1.85
CA ILE A 92 -18.25 -4.44 0.46
C ILE A 92 -17.78 -5.65 -0.32
N THR A 93 -18.68 -6.35 -0.99
CA THR A 93 -18.34 -7.42 -1.92
C THR A 93 -18.48 -6.88 -3.35
N LEU A 94 -17.42 -7.00 -4.12
CA LEU A 94 -17.40 -6.55 -5.51
C LEU A 94 -17.97 -7.64 -6.43
N GLU A 95 -18.64 -7.17 -7.48
CA GLU A 95 -19.09 -7.98 -8.60
C GLU A 95 -18.27 -7.63 -9.84
N SER A 96 -18.27 -8.52 -10.84
CA SER A 96 -17.57 -8.27 -12.11
C SER A 96 -18.16 -7.03 -12.82
N PRO A 97 -17.34 -6.13 -13.36
CA PRO A 97 -15.88 -6.14 -13.36
C PRO A 97 -15.28 -5.69 -12.02
N VAL A 98 -14.55 -6.58 -11.36
CA VAL A 98 -13.99 -6.38 -10.01
C VAL A 98 -13.05 -5.17 -9.96
N TRP A 99 -12.24 -5.00 -11.02
CA TRP A 99 -11.33 -3.86 -11.13
C TRP A 99 -12.03 -2.50 -11.04
N ALA A 100 -13.16 -2.33 -11.73
CA ALA A 100 -13.90 -1.07 -11.70
C ALA A 100 -14.41 -0.73 -10.28
N GLY A 101 -14.83 -1.74 -9.54
CA GLY A 101 -15.22 -1.60 -8.14
C GLY A 101 -14.03 -1.23 -7.25
N LEU A 102 -12.89 -1.91 -7.41
CA LEU A 102 -11.66 -1.60 -6.67
C LEU A 102 -11.19 -0.16 -6.91
N ALA A 103 -11.17 0.27 -8.17
CA ALA A 103 -10.78 1.63 -8.54
C ALA A 103 -11.71 2.67 -7.91
N MET A 104 -13.04 2.44 -7.97
CA MET A 104 -14.03 3.34 -7.37
C MET A 104 -13.84 3.45 -5.85
N GLU A 105 -13.75 2.33 -5.15
CA GLU A 105 -13.55 2.31 -3.70
C GLU A 105 -12.21 2.92 -3.29
N GLY A 106 -11.16 2.70 -4.09
CA GLY A 106 -9.85 3.31 -3.90
C GLY A 106 -9.88 4.83 -4.03
N ARG A 107 -10.61 5.37 -5.01
CA ARG A 107 -10.79 6.83 -5.22
C ARG A 107 -11.52 7.51 -4.06
N LEU A 108 -12.35 6.77 -3.36
CA LEU A 108 -13.13 7.25 -2.19
C LEU A 108 -12.40 7.00 -0.87
N SER A 109 -11.15 6.54 -0.88
CA SER A 109 -10.38 6.23 0.33
C SER A 109 -9.15 7.12 0.46
N ASP A 110 -8.80 7.48 1.69
CA ASP A 110 -7.62 8.29 1.99
C ASP A 110 -6.33 7.48 1.83
N VAL A 111 -6.40 6.20 2.16
CA VAL A 111 -5.29 5.24 2.03
C VAL A 111 -5.83 3.83 1.82
N ILE A 112 -5.08 3.05 1.04
CA ILE A 112 -5.35 1.62 0.82
C ILE A 112 -4.30 0.81 1.55
N VAL A 113 -4.70 -0.25 2.26
CA VAL A 113 -3.78 -1.11 3.01
C VAL A 113 -3.66 -2.45 2.30
N PHE A 114 -2.45 -2.84 1.94
CA PHE A 114 -2.12 -4.14 1.35
C PHE A 114 -1.17 -4.93 2.23
N ASP A 115 -1.19 -6.24 2.08
CA ASP A 115 -0.18 -7.14 2.64
C ASP A 115 1.14 -7.10 1.84
N ASP A 116 2.19 -7.63 2.45
CA ASP A 116 3.53 -7.69 1.85
C ASP A 116 3.59 -8.68 0.66
N ALA A 117 2.78 -9.74 0.65
CA ALA A 117 2.78 -10.71 -0.43
C ALA A 117 2.21 -10.11 -1.73
N SER A 118 1.08 -9.41 -1.66
CA SER A 118 0.48 -8.68 -2.79
C SER A 118 1.45 -7.64 -3.36
N ALA A 119 2.14 -6.92 -2.49
CA ALA A 119 3.12 -5.91 -2.89
C ALA A 119 4.37 -6.51 -3.57
N ARG A 120 4.70 -7.77 -3.27
CA ARG A 120 5.78 -8.55 -3.92
C ARG A 120 5.33 -9.27 -5.20
N GLY A 121 4.13 -9.02 -5.68
CA GLY A 121 3.59 -9.67 -6.87
C GLY A 121 3.11 -11.10 -6.61
N LYS A 122 2.71 -11.44 -5.38
CA LYS A 122 2.25 -12.79 -5.00
C LYS A 122 0.79 -12.76 -4.53
N GLY A 123 0.07 -13.82 -4.87
CA GLY A 123 -1.32 -13.99 -4.46
C GLY A 123 -2.33 -13.23 -5.33
N PRO A 124 -3.62 -13.37 -5.00
CA PRO A 124 -4.72 -12.93 -5.88
C PRO A 124 -4.86 -11.41 -6.00
N LEU A 125 -4.31 -10.63 -5.05
CA LEU A 125 -4.40 -9.17 -5.05
C LEU A 125 -3.13 -8.48 -5.60
N ALA A 126 -2.18 -9.23 -6.16
CA ALA A 126 -0.92 -8.67 -6.66
C ALA A 126 -1.13 -7.68 -7.81
N GLU A 127 -2.01 -8.01 -8.76
CA GLU A 127 -2.35 -7.13 -9.86
C GLU A 127 -3.12 -5.89 -9.37
N ALA A 128 -4.09 -6.07 -8.48
CA ALA A 128 -4.82 -4.97 -7.86
C ALA A 128 -3.90 -3.98 -7.14
N PHE A 129 -2.87 -4.47 -6.45
CA PHE A 129 -1.84 -3.63 -5.85
C PHE A 129 -1.15 -2.75 -6.90
N GLN A 130 -0.67 -3.36 -7.99
CA GLN A 130 0.03 -2.62 -9.05
C GLN A 130 -0.86 -1.55 -9.68
N GLN A 131 -2.07 -1.91 -10.06
CA GLN A 131 -3.02 -1.00 -10.71
C GLN A 131 -3.43 0.16 -9.78
N LEU A 132 -3.74 -0.10 -8.51
CA LEU A 132 -4.14 0.95 -7.57
C LEU A 132 -3.00 1.92 -7.25
N VAL A 133 -1.75 1.43 -7.18
CA VAL A 133 -0.60 2.29 -6.90
C VAL A 133 -0.13 3.02 -8.15
N ALA A 134 0.00 2.35 -9.29
CA ALA A 134 0.58 2.92 -10.51
C ALA A 134 -0.43 3.69 -11.36
N ASP A 135 -1.59 3.09 -11.65
CA ASP A 135 -2.58 3.66 -12.57
C ASP A 135 -3.52 4.63 -11.85
N GLU A 136 -4.07 4.22 -10.71
CA GLU A 136 -4.96 5.05 -9.91
C GLU A 136 -4.23 6.02 -8.98
N GLN A 137 -2.90 5.86 -8.83
CA GLN A 137 -2.03 6.73 -8.02
C GLN A 137 -2.53 6.91 -6.59
N ARG A 138 -3.06 5.83 -5.99
CA ARG A 138 -3.61 5.91 -4.64
C ARG A 138 -2.53 5.78 -3.57
N PRO A 139 -2.60 6.59 -2.51
CA PRO A 139 -1.74 6.40 -1.35
C PRO A 139 -1.94 5.00 -0.78
N THR A 140 -0.84 4.27 -0.60
CA THR A 140 -0.91 2.86 -0.22
C THR A 140 0.06 2.57 0.93
N LEU A 141 -0.45 1.88 1.95
CA LEU A 141 0.33 1.30 3.03
C LEU A 141 0.52 -0.21 2.76
N VAL A 142 1.75 -0.64 2.55
CA VAL A 142 2.13 -2.06 2.60
C VAL A 142 2.40 -2.40 4.05
N ALA A 143 1.46 -3.08 4.68
CA ALA A 143 1.56 -3.44 6.09
C ALA A 143 2.42 -4.71 6.26
N ARG A 144 3.42 -4.62 7.13
CA ARG A 144 4.28 -5.74 7.52
C ARG A 144 4.05 -6.11 8.99
N PRO A 145 4.44 -7.31 9.42
CA PRO A 145 4.28 -7.73 10.81
C PRO A 145 4.83 -6.70 11.80
N GLY A 146 4.06 -6.40 12.84
CA GLY A 146 4.45 -5.41 13.85
C GLY A 146 4.18 -3.95 13.45
N PHE A 147 3.39 -3.69 12.41
CA PHE A 147 2.97 -2.33 12.07
C PHE A 147 2.30 -1.62 13.25
N ARG A 148 2.72 -0.39 13.50
CA ARG A 148 2.16 0.52 14.51
C ARG A 148 2.12 1.94 13.95
N THR A 149 1.17 2.73 14.42
CA THR A 149 1.01 4.13 14.00
C THR A 149 1.89 5.10 14.78
N ASP A 150 2.38 4.69 15.95
CA ASP A 150 3.17 5.48 16.90
C ASP A 150 4.67 5.14 16.89
N GLY A 151 5.11 4.32 15.92
CA GLY A 151 6.51 3.95 15.76
C GLY A 151 7.38 5.06 15.16
N VAL A 152 8.67 4.77 14.97
CA VAL A 152 9.59 5.68 14.25
C VAL A 152 9.29 5.63 12.76
N ALA A 153 9.16 6.78 12.11
CA ALA A 153 8.99 6.92 10.67
C ALA A 153 10.27 7.45 10.00
N LEU A 154 10.73 6.75 8.96
CA LEU A 154 11.77 7.21 8.05
C LEU A 154 11.12 7.75 6.78
N VAL A 155 11.43 8.96 6.38
CA VAL A 155 10.95 9.59 5.14
C VAL A 155 12.09 9.61 4.13
N ALA A 156 11.94 8.88 3.04
CA ALA A 156 12.88 8.93 1.90
C ALA A 156 12.63 10.20 1.08
N TRP A 157 13.65 11.06 1.00
CA TRP A 157 13.54 12.34 0.33
C TRP A 157 14.59 12.53 -0.76
N ASP A 158 14.15 12.73 -1.99
CA ASP A 158 14.98 13.05 -3.15
C ASP A 158 14.62 14.41 -3.78
N GLY A 159 13.65 15.13 -3.17
CA GLY A 159 13.12 16.38 -3.70
C GLY A 159 12.18 16.23 -4.90
N GLY A 160 11.86 15.00 -5.31
CA GLY A 160 10.95 14.69 -6.40
C GLY A 160 9.48 14.95 -6.07
N LYS A 161 8.66 15.00 -7.12
CA LYS A 161 7.21 15.20 -6.96
C LYS A 161 6.53 14.03 -6.25
N GLU A 162 6.99 12.82 -6.49
CA GLU A 162 6.48 11.60 -5.87
C GLU A 162 6.81 11.56 -4.37
N ALA A 163 8.04 11.88 -3.99
CA ALA A 163 8.42 12.02 -2.58
C ALA A 163 7.61 13.13 -1.89
N SER A 164 7.37 14.25 -2.57
CA SER A 164 6.53 15.34 -2.06
C SER A 164 5.07 14.89 -1.85
N ARG A 165 4.50 14.10 -2.78
CA ARG A 165 3.16 13.54 -2.65
C ARG A 165 3.10 12.55 -1.48
N ALA A 166 4.06 11.63 -1.38
CA ALA A 166 4.15 10.67 -0.31
C ALA A 166 4.20 11.34 1.07
N VAL A 167 5.03 12.37 1.24
CA VAL A 167 5.08 13.15 2.47
C VAL A 167 3.73 13.79 2.80
N ARG A 168 3.11 14.46 1.82
CA ARG A 168 1.84 15.18 2.03
C ARG A 168 0.69 14.24 2.37
N THR A 169 0.60 13.09 1.72
CA THR A 169 -0.45 12.10 1.97
C THR A 169 -0.21 11.33 3.27
N ALA A 170 1.07 11.15 3.69
CA ALA A 170 1.44 10.50 4.93
C ALA A 170 1.39 11.44 6.16
N LEU A 171 1.19 12.75 5.98
CA LEU A 171 1.21 13.72 7.11
C LEU A 171 0.39 13.27 8.31
N PRO A 172 -0.86 12.80 8.18
CA PRO A 172 -1.64 12.35 9.34
C PRO A 172 -0.96 11.23 10.13
N LEU A 173 -0.24 10.34 9.43
CA LEU A 173 0.50 9.25 10.06
C LEU A 173 1.82 9.73 10.68
N LEU A 174 2.50 10.67 10.02
CA LEU A 174 3.72 11.30 10.55
C LEU A 174 3.45 12.11 11.83
N GLU A 175 2.27 12.73 11.97
CA GLU A 175 1.83 13.42 13.18
C GLU A 175 1.69 12.48 14.40
N LYS A 176 1.48 11.17 14.16
CA LYS A 176 1.37 10.16 15.23
C LYS A 176 2.68 9.47 15.54
N ALA A 177 3.66 9.55 14.66
CA ALA A 177 4.95 8.90 14.84
C ALA A 177 5.69 9.41 16.07
N SER A 178 6.34 8.50 16.82
CA SER A 178 7.17 8.88 17.98
C SER A 178 8.40 9.69 17.59
N ALA A 179 8.91 9.50 16.39
CA ALA A 179 9.99 10.29 15.79
C ALA A 179 9.91 10.21 14.26
N VAL A 180 10.28 11.31 13.59
CA VAL A 180 10.37 11.35 12.13
C VAL A 180 11.79 11.68 11.71
N ILE A 181 12.36 10.86 10.82
CA ILE A 181 13.69 11.05 10.27
C ILE A 181 13.57 11.25 8.76
N VAL A 182 14.01 12.39 8.27
CA VAL A 182 14.10 12.70 6.85
C VAL A 182 15.45 12.24 6.34
N ALA A 183 15.46 11.21 5.50
CA ALA A 183 16.68 10.61 4.96
C ALA A 183 16.79 10.86 3.45
N GLY A 184 17.96 11.29 3.00
CA GLY A 184 18.28 11.48 1.59
C GLY A 184 19.74 11.24 1.31
N ALA A 185 20.06 10.80 0.08
CA ALA A 185 21.42 10.65 -0.36
C ALA A 185 22.10 12.02 -0.55
N PRO A 186 23.42 12.12 -0.39
CA PRO A 186 24.15 13.30 -0.82
C PRO A 186 23.93 13.48 -2.32
N ALA A 187 23.85 14.73 -2.73
CA ALA A 187 23.51 15.11 -4.08
C ALA A 187 24.50 14.64 -5.14
N ALA A 188 24.39 13.39 -5.54
CA ALA A 188 24.94 12.95 -6.82
C ALA A 188 24.06 13.37 -8.01
N SER A 189 22.90 13.98 -7.76
CA SER A 189 21.97 14.47 -8.79
C SER A 189 21.83 15.98 -8.68
N SER A 190 21.61 16.64 -9.81
CA SER A 190 21.26 18.07 -9.95
C SER A 190 19.99 18.51 -9.18
N ARG A 191 19.39 17.60 -8.40
CA ARG A 191 18.21 17.78 -7.58
C ARG A 191 18.51 17.72 -6.08
N ALA A 192 19.71 18.17 -5.67
CA ALA A 192 20.07 18.26 -4.26
C ALA A 192 19.17 19.26 -3.54
N PHE A 193 18.05 18.80 -3.07
CA PHE A 193 17.20 19.58 -2.17
C PHE A 193 17.69 19.36 -0.75
N GLU A 194 17.96 20.47 -0.07
CA GLU A 194 18.34 20.46 1.34
C GLU A 194 17.28 19.75 2.17
N LEU A 195 17.68 18.70 2.87
CA LEU A 195 16.80 17.95 3.78
C LEU A 195 16.15 18.86 4.82
N GLY A 196 16.86 19.93 5.24
CA GLY A 196 16.37 20.93 6.17
C GLY A 196 15.08 21.60 5.72
N ARG A 197 14.90 21.85 4.43
CA ARG A 197 13.65 22.44 3.91
C ARG A 197 12.44 21.55 4.12
N LEU A 198 12.61 20.21 4.04
CA LEU A 198 11.53 19.31 4.39
C LEU A 198 11.31 19.25 5.89
N VAL A 199 12.36 19.32 6.71
CA VAL A 199 12.22 19.43 8.18
C VAL A 199 11.41 20.67 8.54
N ASP A 200 11.71 21.83 7.95
CA ASP A 200 10.95 23.07 8.18
C ASP A 200 9.49 22.95 7.73
N PHE A 201 9.26 22.31 6.57
CA PHE A 201 7.90 22.04 6.08
C PHE A 201 7.09 21.17 7.03
N LEU A 202 7.71 20.14 7.62
CA LEU A 202 7.10 19.27 8.62
C LEU A 202 6.85 19.99 9.93
N ALA A 203 7.83 20.78 10.40
CA ALA A 203 7.70 21.58 11.62
C ALA A 203 6.55 22.58 11.56
N ALA A 204 6.35 23.24 10.40
CA ALA A 204 5.20 24.13 10.17
C ALA A 204 3.83 23.42 10.25
N ARG A 205 3.81 22.09 10.31
CA ARG A 205 2.62 21.23 10.46
C ARG A 205 2.58 20.46 11.78
N GLY A 206 3.42 20.87 12.73
CA GLY A 206 3.46 20.25 14.05
C GLY A 206 4.20 18.92 14.11
N VAL A 207 4.89 18.51 13.03
CA VAL A 207 5.67 17.27 12.99
C VAL A 207 7.13 17.59 13.28
N THR A 208 7.63 17.11 14.42
CA THR A 208 9.06 17.22 14.75
C THR A 208 9.86 16.18 13.98
N ALA A 209 10.76 16.65 13.13
CA ALA A 209 11.60 15.79 12.31
C ALA A 209 13.08 16.18 12.41
N ARG A 210 13.97 15.24 12.09
CA ARG A 210 15.41 15.49 11.97
C ARG A 210 15.93 14.99 10.63
N ALA A 211 16.87 15.71 10.05
CA ALA A 211 17.54 15.31 8.81
C ALA A 211 18.64 14.27 9.08
N ARG A 212 18.79 13.32 8.16
CA ARG A 212 19.88 12.35 8.12
C ARG A 212 20.37 12.21 6.69
N THR A 213 21.60 12.63 6.41
CA THR A 213 22.26 12.35 5.13
C THR A 213 22.69 10.88 5.10
N LEU A 214 22.37 10.18 4.01
CA LEU A 214 22.78 8.80 3.77
C LEU A 214 24.12 8.83 3.06
N GLU A 215 25.12 8.20 3.64
CA GLU A 215 26.49 8.09 3.07
C GLU A 215 26.75 6.65 2.67
N GLY A 216 27.44 6.46 1.54
CA GLY A 216 27.84 5.14 1.05
C GLY A 216 27.79 5.03 -0.47
N SER A 217 28.35 3.94 -0.99
CA SER A 217 28.37 3.61 -2.42
C SER A 217 27.30 2.62 -2.84
N SER A 218 26.45 2.18 -1.90
CA SER A 218 25.34 1.26 -2.17
C SER A 218 24.20 1.97 -2.90
N ASP A 219 23.29 1.20 -3.51
CA ASP A 219 22.07 1.75 -4.10
C ASP A 219 21.15 2.41 -3.04
N ALA A 220 20.30 3.32 -3.50
CA ALA A 220 19.46 4.11 -2.60
C ALA A 220 18.54 3.27 -1.71
N ALA A 221 18.03 2.14 -2.20
CA ALA A 221 17.18 1.28 -1.40
C ALA A 221 17.95 0.63 -0.26
N SER A 222 19.15 0.11 -0.53
CA SER A 222 20.01 -0.48 0.49
C SER A 222 20.41 0.53 1.57
N LEU A 223 20.72 1.76 1.19
CA LEU A 223 21.02 2.84 2.13
C LEU A 223 19.81 3.20 2.99
N LEU A 224 18.62 3.27 2.39
CA LEU A 224 17.37 3.55 3.12
C LEU A 224 17.01 2.43 4.09
N LEU A 225 17.15 1.15 3.68
CA LEU A 225 16.89 0.00 4.55
C LEU A 225 17.89 -0.07 5.70
N GLY A 226 19.18 0.21 5.44
CA GLY A 226 20.19 0.34 6.48
C GLY A 226 19.85 1.42 7.48
N ALA A 227 19.50 2.63 7.00
CA ALA A 227 19.10 3.72 7.86
C ALA A 227 17.82 3.41 8.66
N ALA A 228 16.86 2.72 8.06
CA ALA A 228 15.64 2.29 8.75
C ALA A 228 15.94 1.31 9.88
N LYS A 229 16.85 0.36 9.64
CA LYS A 229 17.32 -0.58 10.67
C LYS A 229 18.03 0.11 11.82
N ASP A 230 18.95 1.05 11.52
CA ASP A 230 19.71 1.79 12.54
C ASP A 230 18.81 2.55 13.52
N VAL A 231 17.68 3.08 13.04
CA VAL A 231 16.74 3.86 13.86
C VAL A 231 15.55 3.04 14.33
N ASN A 232 15.56 1.73 14.06
CA ASN A 232 14.43 0.83 14.33
C ASN A 232 13.10 1.38 13.80
N ALA A 233 13.11 1.84 12.53
CA ALA A 233 11.94 2.40 11.91
C ALA A 233 10.84 1.34 11.75
N ASN A 234 9.61 1.72 12.10
CA ASN A 234 8.41 0.92 11.89
C ASN A 234 7.73 1.22 10.56
N LEU A 235 7.98 2.42 10.02
CA LEU A 235 7.43 2.92 8.78
C LEU A 235 8.52 3.56 7.92
N LEU A 236 8.51 3.27 6.61
CA LEU A 236 9.27 4.00 5.61
C LEU A 236 8.28 4.64 4.62
N VAL A 237 8.33 5.96 4.52
CA VAL A 237 7.54 6.77 3.58
C VAL A 237 8.39 7.07 2.36
N ALA A 238 7.93 6.70 1.18
CA ALA A 238 8.66 6.90 -0.07
C ALA A 238 7.75 7.26 -1.23
N GLY A 239 8.24 8.07 -2.15
CA GLY A 239 7.66 8.22 -3.48
C GLY A 239 7.83 6.92 -4.27
N ALA A 240 6.84 6.58 -5.07
CA ALA A 240 6.89 5.41 -5.95
C ALA A 240 6.79 5.86 -7.42
N PHE A 241 7.41 5.11 -8.34
CA PHE A 241 7.26 5.27 -9.81
C PHE A 241 7.77 6.59 -10.43
N GLY A 242 8.67 7.31 -9.78
CA GLY A 242 9.12 8.64 -10.19
C GLY A 242 9.98 8.73 -11.45
N HIS A 243 10.34 7.64 -12.09
CA HIS A 243 11.13 7.66 -13.34
C HIS A 243 10.36 6.96 -14.46
N PRO A 244 10.05 7.66 -15.56
CA PRO A 244 9.49 7.04 -16.76
C PRO A 244 10.58 6.16 -17.38
N ARG A 245 10.66 4.91 -17.02
CA ARG A 245 11.50 3.92 -17.69
C ARG A 245 10.64 2.80 -18.22
N LEU A 246 10.55 2.77 -19.57
CA LEU A 246 10.16 1.66 -20.43
C LEU A 246 9.03 0.77 -19.89
N GLN A 247 8.00 0.63 -20.68
CA GLN A 247 6.76 -0.12 -20.48
C GLN A 247 6.92 -1.59 -19.98
N GLU A 248 8.15 -2.07 -19.80
CA GLU A 248 8.42 -3.45 -19.35
C GLU A 248 8.67 -3.60 -17.85
N PHE A 249 8.88 -2.51 -17.09
CA PHE A 249 9.12 -2.57 -15.63
C PHE A 249 8.25 -1.56 -14.90
N ILE A 250 7.17 -2.06 -14.33
CA ILE A 250 6.17 -1.28 -13.58
C ILE A 250 6.77 -0.56 -12.36
N PHE A 251 7.85 -1.08 -11.76
CA PHE A 251 8.49 -0.49 -10.58
C PHE A 251 9.90 0.04 -10.92
N GLY A 252 10.21 1.28 -10.52
CA GLY A 252 11.57 1.79 -10.50
C GLY A 252 12.48 0.96 -9.58
N GLY A 253 13.78 0.89 -9.84
CA GLY A 253 14.73 0.02 -9.13
C GLY A 253 14.65 0.13 -7.60
N THR A 254 14.61 1.35 -7.06
CA THR A 254 14.50 1.60 -5.61
C THR A 254 13.18 1.04 -5.02
N THR A 255 12.04 1.34 -5.62
CA THR A 255 10.73 0.86 -5.16
C THR A 255 10.66 -0.67 -5.19
N ARG A 256 11.14 -1.28 -6.27
CA ARG A 256 11.20 -2.75 -6.40
C ARG A 256 12.04 -3.39 -5.31
N THR A 257 13.21 -2.83 -5.03
CA THR A 257 14.09 -3.34 -3.96
C THR A 257 13.44 -3.19 -2.60
N LEU A 258 12.82 -2.04 -2.28
CA LEU A 258 12.10 -1.82 -1.02
C LEU A 258 10.95 -2.82 -0.84
N LEU A 259 10.16 -3.07 -1.89
CA LEU A 259 9.07 -4.05 -1.87
C LEU A 259 9.58 -5.49 -1.72
N GLY A 260 10.69 -5.84 -2.39
CA GLY A 260 11.29 -7.17 -2.36
C GLY A 260 12.04 -7.51 -1.08
N SER A 261 12.45 -6.51 -0.30
CA SER A 261 13.30 -6.68 0.88
C SER A 261 12.47 -6.81 2.17
N GLU A 262 13.05 -7.41 3.19
CA GLU A 262 12.54 -7.32 4.56
C GLU A 262 12.81 -5.92 5.13
N GLY A 263 11.95 -5.46 6.05
CA GLY A 263 12.10 -4.15 6.65
C GLY A 263 10.80 -3.59 7.23
N PRO A 264 10.73 -2.26 7.46
CA PRO A 264 9.53 -1.61 7.98
C PRO A 264 8.36 -1.69 7.00
N SER A 265 7.15 -1.42 7.49
CA SER A 265 6.00 -1.16 6.63
C SER A 265 6.30 -0.01 5.68
N LEU A 266 5.73 -0.04 4.47
CA LEU A 266 6.00 0.97 3.45
C LEU A 266 4.76 1.82 3.19
N PHE A 267 4.90 3.14 3.24
CA PHE A 267 3.89 4.05 2.75
C PHE A 267 4.34 4.63 1.41
N LEU A 268 3.58 4.34 0.38
CA LEU A 268 3.90 4.68 -1.01
C LEU A 268 2.87 5.64 -1.59
N SER A 269 3.32 6.61 -2.40
CA SER A 269 2.46 7.46 -3.23
C SER A 269 3.16 7.80 -4.53
N HIS A 270 2.39 7.77 -5.62
CA HIS A 270 2.85 8.12 -6.99
C HIS A 270 2.51 9.55 -7.35
#